data_a8cbd16d5637b0ab3518ed01730bf9a3
#
_entry.id   a8cbd16d5637b0ab3518ed01730bf9a3
#
_cell.length_a   1.000
_cell.length_b   1.000
_cell.length_c   1.000
_cell.angle_alpha   90.00
_cell.angle_beta   90.00
_cell.angle_gamma   90.00
#
_symmetry.space_group_name_H-M   'P 1'
#
loop_
_entity.id
_entity.type
_entity.pdbx_description
1 polymer ?
#
loop_
_entity_poly.entity_id
_entity_poly.type
_entity_poly.pdbx_seq_one_letter_code
_entity_poly.pdbx_strand_id
1 'polypeptide(L)'
;EPKDVVDYHIYPIADNEIPSLSADRLEYMYPSGLALDGSWTFEEIAKTYNDLIILKNEENKEELGFKTIEMAELYCKKFCMIGHILQLNENKLCLQLLSQIMSKAVELDVLQEEDFMTLSESKIIEKIESFISKKTLSLEEQKFATMYNTFRKMTKVEHTSQKLPEDKYFCVSLKVKQRYINPLVKVGTNSQQAKRLSEVSDFANKLIKDFLEYEDTKFGCVRLIPPTQTNL
;
A
#
# COMPACT_ATOMS: atom_id res chain seq x y z
N GLU A 1 -4.08 7.12 -29.72
CA GLU A 1 -4.73 8.17 -28.93
C GLU A 1 -4.24 8.12 -27.47
N PRO A 2 -4.38 9.21 -26.64
CA PRO A 2 -3.92 9.21 -25.24
C PRO A 2 -4.48 8.07 -24.39
N LYS A 3 -5.72 7.63 -24.64
CA LYS A 3 -6.34 6.48 -23.94
C LYS A 3 -5.65 5.15 -24.24
N ASP A 4 -5.01 5.01 -25.39
CA ASP A 4 -4.34 3.76 -25.76
C ASP A 4 -3.02 3.58 -24.99
N VAL A 5 -2.44 4.68 -24.49
CA VAL A 5 -1.18 4.67 -23.73
C VAL A 5 -1.38 4.15 -22.30
N VAL A 6 -2.59 4.25 -21.76
CA VAL A 6 -2.92 3.79 -20.40
C VAL A 6 -3.58 2.41 -20.37
N ASP A 7 -3.86 1.82 -21.53
CA ASP A 7 -4.42 0.47 -21.60
C ASP A 7 -3.31 -0.58 -21.49
N TYR A 8 -3.16 -1.17 -20.30
CA TYR A 8 -2.16 -2.20 -20.05
C TYR A 8 -2.38 -3.49 -20.86
N HIS A 9 -3.56 -3.74 -21.41
CA HIS A 9 -3.79 -4.88 -22.30
C HIS A 9 -3.00 -4.74 -23.59
N ILE A 10 -2.69 -3.52 -24.01
CA ILE A 10 -1.85 -3.22 -25.18
C ILE A 10 -0.36 -3.30 -24.80
N TYR A 11 -0.04 -2.94 -23.55
CA TYR A 11 1.33 -2.88 -23.05
C TYR A 11 1.54 -3.76 -21.81
N PRO A 12 1.49 -5.10 -21.95
CA PRO A 12 1.50 -6.02 -20.80
C PRO A 12 2.80 -6.02 -19.99
N ILE A 13 3.91 -5.48 -20.55
CA ILE A 13 5.16 -5.29 -19.80
C ILE A 13 5.05 -4.06 -18.89
N ALA A 14 4.31 -3.01 -19.30
CA ALA A 14 4.14 -1.80 -18.52
C ALA A 14 3.32 -2.07 -17.26
N ASP A 15 2.14 -2.68 -17.43
CA ASP A 15 1.31 -3.21 -16.34
C ASP A 15 0.55 -4.45 -16.79
N ASN A 16 0.13 -5.29 -15.84
CA ASN A 16 -0.59 -6.54 -16.10
C ASN A 16 -1.33 -7.03 -14.84
N GLU A 17 -2.07 -8.13 -14.98
CA GLU A 17 -2.76 -8.72 -13.84
C GLU A 17 -1.79 -9.45 -12.89
N ILE A 18 -2.11 -9.42 -11.60
CA ILE A 18 -1.41 -10.25 -10.61
C ILE A 18 -1.68 -11.74 -10.93
N PRO A 19 -0.69 -12.63 -10.72
CA PRO A 19 0.58 -12.42 -10.03
C PRO A 19 1.78 -12.11 -10.95
N SER A 20 1.54 -11.66 -12.16
CA SER A 20 2.60 -11.37 -13.14
C SER A 20 3.46 -10.18 -12.72
N LEU A 21 4.73 -10.17 -13.12
CA LEU A 21 5.63 -9.04 -12.91
C LEU A 21 5.44 -8.01 -14.04
N SER A 22 5.31 -6.73 -13.66
CA SER A 22 5.23 -5.60 -14.59
C SER A 22 6.27 -4.53 -14.23
N ALA A 23 6.51 -3.60 -15.16
CA ALA A 23 7.38 -2.46 -14.91
C ALA A 23 6.83 -1.55 -13.80
N ASP A 24 5.49 -1.36 -13.73
CA ASP A 24 4.82 -0.64 -12.66
C ASP A 24 5.14 -1.25 -11.29
N ARG A 25 4.95 -2.58 -11.13
CA ARG A 25 5.25 -3.26 -9.87
C ARG A 25 6.73 -3.22 -9.51
N LEU A 26 7.59 -3.28 -10.51
CA LEU A 26 9.03 -3.20 -10.30
C LEU A 26 9.44 -1.81 -9.81
N GLU A 27 8.89 -0.77 -10.43
CA GLU A 27 9.25 0.62 -10.16
C GLU A 27 8.89 1.02 -8.73
N TYR A 28 7.65 0.83 -8.29
CA TYR A 28 7.25 1.30 -6.96
C TYR A 28 7.80 0.45 -5.81
N MET A 29 8.21 -0.79 -6.05
CA MET A 29 8.73 -1.66 -4.98
C MET A 29 10.12 -1.27 -4.50
N TYR A 30 10.99 -0.83 -5.36
CA TYR A 30 12.32 -0.40 -4.96
C TYR A 30 12.31 0.84 -4.05
N PRO A 31 11.69 1.97 -4.44
CA PRO A 31 11.59 3.13 -3.54
C PRO A 31 10.79 2.83 -2.27
N SER A 32 9.73 2.00 -2.34
CA SER A 32 9.00 1.59 -1.16
C SER A 32 9.88 0.84 -0.16
N GLY A 33 10.68 -0.11 -0.63
CA GLY A 33 11.59 -0.85 0.25
C GLY A 33 12.77 -0.03 0.77
N LEU A 34 13.19 1.00 0.04
CA LEU A 34 14.23 1.93 0.54
C LEU A 34 13.69 2.88 1.60
N ALA A 35 12.47 3.43 1.39
CA ALA A 35 11.94 4.53 2.18
C ALA A 35 10.97 4.09 3.29
N LEU A 36 10.20 3.02 3.09
CA LEU A 36 9.17 2.60 4.03
C LEU A 36 9.72 1.71 5.15
N ASP A 37 10.47 0.67 4.80
CA ASP A 37 10.91 -0.35 5.75
C ASP A 37 12.41 -0.63 5.77
N GLY A 38 13.18 0.00 4.88
CA GLY A 38 14.62 -0.22 4.74
C GLY A 38 14.98 -1.64 4.29
N SER A 39 14.04 -2.36 3.69
CA SER A 39 14.24 -3.75 3.28
C SER A 39 15.15 -3.90 2.06
N TRP A 40 15.25 -2.87 1.19
CA TRP A 40 16.11 -2.86 0.02
C TRP A 40 17.40 -2.10 0.24
N THR A 41 18.49 -2.59 -0.37
CA THR A 41 19.74 -1.84 -0.55
C THR A 41 19.93 -1.50 -2.03
N PHE A 42 20.69 -0.44 -2.32
CA PHE A 42 21.03 -0.10 -3.71
C PHE A 42 21.75 -1.22 -4.46
N GLU A 43 22.56 -2.02 -3.75
CA GLU A 43 23.25 -3.16 -4.33
C GLU A 43 22.28 -4.28 -4.74
N GLU A 44 21.32 -4.62 -3.88
CA GLU A 44 20.28 -5.61 -4.18
C GLU A 44 19.39 -5.14 -5.34
N ILE A 45 19.03 -3.86 -5.37
CA ILE A 45 18.28 -3.26 -6.48
C ILE A 45 19.04 -3.41 -7.78
N ALA A 46 20.33 -3.03 -7.80
CA ALA A 46 21.16 -3.15 -9.00
C ALA A 46 21.28 -4.60 -9.47
N LYS A 47 21.47 -5.55 -8.55
CA LYS A 47 21.55 -6.99 -8.89
C LYS A 47 20.25 -7.50 -9.50
N THR A 48 19.12 -7.25 -8.85
CA THR A 48 17.81 -7.71 -9.32
C THR A 48 17.42 -7.05 -10.64
N TYR A 49 17.69 -5.74 -10.80
CA TYR A 49 17.42 -5.02 -12.04
C TYR A 49 18.25 -5.55 -13.22
N ASN A 50 19.53 -5.84 -13.03
CA ASN A 50 20.41 -6.41 -14.06
C ASN A 50 20.05 -7.86 -14.41
N ASP A 51 19.32 -8.55 -13.54
CA ASP A 51 18.86 -9.93 -13.76
C ASP A 51 17.54 -10.00 -14.54
N LEU A 52 16.87 -8.87 -14.78
CA LEU A 52 15.62 -8.83 -15.52
C LEU A 52 15.80 -9.31 -16.97
N ILE A 53 14.75 -9.97 -17.46
CA ILE A 53 14.64 -10.44 -18.84
C ILE A 53 13.16 -10.46 -19.24
N ILE A 54 12.90 -10.28 -20.56
CA ILE A 54 11.58 -10.50 -21.11
C ILE A 54 11.44 -11.99 -21.46
N LEU A 55 10.40 -12.62 -20.95
CA LEU A 55 10.06 -14.01 -21.14
C LEU A 55 8.64 -14.13 -21.72
N LYS A 56 8.27 -15.33 -22.17
CA LYS A 56 6.90 -15.61 -22.61
C LYS A 56 6.19 -16.41 -21.53
N ASN A 57 4.99 -15.95 -21.17
CA ASN A 57 4.13 -16.60 -20.20
C ASN A 57 3.32 -17.77 -20.84
N GLU A 58 2.44 -18.36 -20.07
CA GLU A 58 1.61 -19.50 -20.45
C GLU A 58 0.69 -19.22 -21.66
N GLU A 59 0.36 -17.94 -21.87
CA GLU A 59 -0.45 -17.46 -23.00
C GLU A 59 0.41 -17.00 -24.19
N ASN A 60 1.73 -17.26 -24.15
CA ASN A 60 2.70 -16.79 -25.16
C ASN A 60 2.80 -15.27 -25.28
N LYS A 61 2.40 -14.53 -24.22
CA LYS A 61 2.55 -13.08 -24.11
C LYS A 61 3.89 -12.73 -23.45
N GLU A 62 4.42 -11.58 -23.80
CA GLU A 62 5.64 -11.06 -23.17
C GLU A 62 5.35 -10.60 -21.75
N GLU A 63 6.23 -10.97 -20.83
CA GLU A 63 6.17 -10.65 -19.41
C GLU A 63 7.58 -10.46 -18.87
N LEU A 64 7.75 -9.55 -17.89
CA LEU A 64 9.00 -9.42 -17.16
C LEU A 64 9.23 -10.65 -16.27
N GLY A 65 10.48 -11.09 -16.22
CA GLY A 65 10.91 -12.19 -15.36
C GLY A 65 12.39 -12.04 -15.02
N PHE A 66 12.97 -13.09 -14.48
CA PHE A 66 14.34 -13.11 -14.02
C PHE A 66 15.15 -14.19 -14.75
N LYS A 67 16.45 -13.92 -14.94
CA LYS A 67 17.41 -14.91 -15.49
C LYS A 67 17.70 -16.01 -14.50
N THR A 68 17.71 -15.69 -13.19
CA THR A 68 18.10 -16.60 -12.11
C THR A 68 16.98 -16.75 -11.06
N ILE A 69 16.89 -17.96 -10.48
CA ILE A 69 15.96 -18.25 -9.39
C ILE A 69 16.31 -17.40 -8.17
N GLU A 70 17.57 -17.23 -7.86
CA GLU A 70 18.08 -16.48 -6.71
C GLU A 70 17.55 -15.02 -6.70
N MET A 71 17.64 -14.31 -7.84
CA MET A 71 17.16 -12.92 -7.92
C MET A 71 15.65 -12.84 -7.90
N ALA A 72 14.97 -13.80 -8.50
CA ALA A 72 13.51 -13.91 -8.42
C ALA A 72 13.03 -14.16 -6.98
N GLU A 73 13.69 -15.05 -6.23
CA GLU A 73 13.40 -15.33 -4.83
C GLU A 73 13.63 -14.08 -3.96
N LEU A 74 14.78 -13.40 -4.15
CA LEU A 74 15.08 -12.17 -3.44
C LEU A 74 13.99 -11.12 -3.68
N TYR A 75 13.61 -10.89 -4.93
CA TYR A 75 12.59 -9.91 -5.29
C TYR A 75 11.22 -10.31 -4.72
N CYS A 76 10.80 -11.56 -4.87
CA CYS A 76 9.54 -12.08 -4.34
C CYS A 76 9.47 -11.93 -2.81
N LYS A 77 10.55 -12.25 -2.10
CA LYS A 77 10.66 -12.07 -0.65
C LYS A 77 10.44 -10.62 -0.24
N LYS A 78 11.15 -9.68 -0.88
CA LYS A 78 11.04 -8.23 -0.58
C LYS A 78 9.64 -7.71 -0.91
N PHE A 79 9.05 -8.18 -2.01
CA PHE A 79 7.67 -7.85 -2.38
C PHE A 79 6.66 -8.28 -1.31
N CYS A 80 6.77 -9.52 -0.82
CA CYS A 80 5.91 -10.03 0.25
C CYS A 80 6.11 -9.29 1.58
N MET A 81 7.33 -8.86 1.91
CA MET A 81 7.59 -8.05 3.12
C MET A 81 6.84 -6.72 3.08
N ILE A 82 6.95 -5.97 1.99
CA ILE A 82 6.23 -4.71 1.80
C ILE A 82 4.72 -4.96 1.74
N GLY A 83 4.30 -5.97 0.98
CA GLY A 83 2.89 -6.36 0.86
C GLY A 83 2.27 -6.76 2.20
N HIS A 84 3.06 -7.35 3.11
CA HIS A 84 2.62 -7.67 4.47
C HIS A 84 2.31 -6.40 5.27
N ILE A 85 3.19 -5.40 5.23
CA ILE A 85 2.96 -4.09 5.89
C ILE A 85 1.64 -3.48 5.41
N LEU A 86 1.34 -3.57 4.12
CA LEU A 86 0.10 -3.04 3.56
C LEU A 86 -1.17 -3.80 4.02
N GLN A 87 -1.02 -5.04 4.53
CA GLN A 87 -2.12 -5.84 5.07
C GLN A 87 -2.35 -5.65 6.57
N LEU A 88 -1.45 -4.96 7.28
CA LEU A 88 -1.59 -4.70 8.71
C LEU A 88 -2.76 -3.78 9.01
N ASN A 89 -3.38 -3.98 10.18
CA ASN A 89 -4.46 -3.13 10.66
C ASN A 89 -4.04 -1.67 10.84
N GLU A 90 -2.76 -1.41 11.13
CA GLU A 90 -2.17 -0.08 11.19
C GLU A 90 -2.36 0.67 9.87
N ASN A 91 -2.00 0.04 8.75
CA ASN A 91 -2.15 0.65 7.43
C ASN A 91 -3.63 0.84 7.06
N LYS A 92 -4.46 -0.19 7.27
CA LYS A 92 -5.91 -0.12 7.01
C LYS A 92 -6.58 1.01 7.79
N LEU A 93 -6.22 1.15 9.09
CA LEU A 93 -6.75 2.18 9.97
C LEU A 93 -6.32 3.57 9.54
N CYS A 94 -5.04 3.77 9.23
CA CYS A 94 -4.53 5.06 8.74
C CYS A 94 -5.25 5.49 7.47
N LEU A 95 -5.37 4.62 6.48
CA LEU A 95 -6.01 4.93 5.20
C LEU A 95 -7.51 5.23 5.38
N GLN A 96 -8.22 4.42 6.17
CA GLN A 96 -9.64 4.61 6.40
C GLN A 96 -9.93 5.90 7.18
N LEU A 97 -9.14 6.17 8.23
CA LEU A 97 -9.29 7.38 9.04
C LEU A 97 -8.97 8.63 8.20
N LEU A 98 -7.88 8.59 7.43
CA LEU A 98 -7.53 9.69 6.53
C LEU A 98 -8.61 9.94 5.48
N SER A 99 -9.14 8.89 4.85
CA SER A 99 -10.24 9.01 3.88
C SER A 99 -11.46 9.70 4.50
N GLN A 100 -11.87 9.30 5.71
CA GLN A 100 -12.99 9.93 6.40
C GLN A 100 -12.70 11.39 6.78
N ILE A 101 -11.48 11.71 7.19
CA ILE A 101 -11.07 13.10 7.49
C ILE A 101 -11.18 13.95 6.22
N MET A 102 -10.68 13.48 5.07
CA MET A 102 -10.71 14.25 3.83
C MET A 102 -12.17 14.46 3.33
N SER A 103 -12.99 13.40 3.36
CA SER A 103 -14.41 13.52 3.01
C SER A 103 -15.15 14.52 3.93
N LYS A 104 -14.87 14.44 5.25
CA LYS A 104 -15.52 15.34 6.21
C LYS A 104 -15.02 16.78 6.09
N ALA A 105 -13.76 16.98 5.71
CA ALA A 105 -13.23 18.32 5.43
C ALA A 105 -13.94 19.00 4.26
N VAL A 106 -14.30 18.24 3.22
CA VAL A 106 -15.10 18.75 2.10
C VAL A 106 -16.54 19.03 2.54
N GLU A 107 -17.18 18.13 3.28
CA GLU A 107 -18.54 18.33 3.80
C GLU A 107 -18.66 19.57 4.71
N LEU A 108 -17.61 19.93 5.43
CA LEU A 108 -17.56 21.10 6.32
C LEU A 108 -17.01 22.36 5.64
N ASP A 109 -16.86 22.36 4.32
CA ASP A 109 -16.26 23.47 3.54
C ASP A 109 -14.86 23.92 4.01
N VAL A 110 -14.13 23.02 4.67
CA VAL A 110 -12.71 23.27 5.05
C VAL A 110 -11.80 23.12 3.85
N LEU A 111 -12.09 22.12 3.02
CA LEU A 111 -11.43 21.85 1.75
C LEU A 111 -12.46 21.82 0.61
N GLN A 112 -12.00 22.21 -0.59
CA GLN A 112 -12.73 22.00 -1.83
C GLN A 112 -12.11 20.85 -2.62
N GLU A 113 -12.87 20.18 -3.49
CA GLU A 113 -12.31 19.12 -4.34
C GLU A 113 -11.11 19.59 -5.17
N GLU A 114 -11.12 20.85 -5.61
CA GLU A 114 -10.03 21.47 -6.36
C GLU A 114 -8.74 21.59 -5.54
N ASP A 115 -8.83 21.71 -4.21
CA ASP A 115 -7.67 21.80 -3.31
C ASP A 115 -6.77 20.56 -3.43
N PHE A 116 -7.36 19.38 -3.65
CA PHE A 116 -6.60 18.12 -3.81
C PHE A 116 -5.76 18.09 -5.10
N MET A 117 -6.10 18.92 -6.08
CA MET A 117 -5.39 19.01 -7.35
C MET A 117 -4.38 20.15 -7.38
N THR A 118 -4.60 21.19 -6.56
CA THR A 118 -3.86 22.46 -6.67
C THR A 118 -2.97 22.76 -5.48
N LEU A 119 -3.27 22.22 -4.30
CA LEU A 119 -2.50 22.48 -3.08
C LEU A 119 -1.49 21.39 -2.79
N SER A 120 -0.39 21.76 -2.16
CA SER A 120 0.55 20.83 -1.54
C SER A 120 -0.05 20.24 -0.25
N GLU A 121 0.45 19.07 0.17
CA GLU A 121 0.05 18.44 1.43
C GLU A 121 0.17 19.40 2.63
N SER A 122 1.26 20.15 2.72
CA SER A 122 1.47 21.15 3.78
C SER A 122 0.37 22.23 3.80
N LYS A 123 -0.11 22.66 2.65
CA LYS A 123 -1.20 23.65 2.56
C LYS A 123 -2.55 23.06 2.96
N ILE A 124 -2.81 21.82 2.64
CA ILE A 124 -4.00 21.09 3.11
C ILE A 124 -3.97 20.98 4.64
N ILE A 125 -2.83 20.60 5.20
CA ILE A 125 -2.63 20.54 6.66
C ILE A 125 -2.88 21.90 7.30
N GLU A 126 -2.27 22.99 6.79
CA GLU A 126 -2.47 24.37 7.28
C GLU A 126 -3.96 24.78 7.29
N LYS A 127 -4.70 24.48 6.22
CA LYS A 127 -6.16 24.77 6.15
C LYS A 127 -6.92 24.05 7.25
N ILE A 128 -6.67 22.75 7.44
CA ILE A 128 -7.35 21.96 8.47
C ILE A 128 -6.99 22.47 9.87
N GLU A 129 -5.71 22.68 10.16
CA GLU A 129 -5.23 23.15 11.46
C GLU A 129 -5.77 24.54 11.80
N SER A 130 -5.81 25.45 10.83
CA SER A 130 -6.45 26.76 10.98
C SER A 130 -7.95 26.65 11.31
N PHE A 131 -8.65 25.73 10.65
CA PHE A 131 -10.06 25.53 10.88
C PHE A 131 -10.34 25.00 12.30
N ILE A 132 -9.63 23.96 12.74
CA ILE A 132 -9.85 23.32 14.05
C ILE A 132 -9.35 24.18 15.23
N SER A 133 -8.54 25.22 14.97
CA SER A 133 -8.05 26.17 16.00
C SER A 133 -9.05 27.26 16.38
N LYS A 134 -10.23 27.28 15.77
CA LYS A 134 -11.31 28.25 16.09
C LYS A 134 -11.70 28.12 17.59
N LYS A 135 -12.04 29.26 18.22
CA LYS A 135 -12.44 29.30 19.64
C LYS A 135 -13.70 28.48 19.95
N THR A 136 -14.61 28.39 19.00
CA THR A 136 -15.87 27.65 19.16
C THR A 136 -16.09 26.76 17.95
N LEU A 137 -16.25 25.48 18.21
CA LEU A 137 -16.58 24.46 17.23
C LEU A 137 -17.95 23.87 17.53
N SER A 138 -18.77 23.69 16.52
CA SER A 138 -20.01 22.91 16.59
C SER A 138 -19.72 21.45 16.94
N LEU A 139 -20.72 20.66 17.27
CA LEU A 139 -20.55 19.24 17.60
C LEU A 139 -19.91 18.45 16.46
N GLU A 140 -20.29 18.73 15.21
CA GLU A 140 -19.74 18.06 14.02
C GLU A 140 -18.27 18.48 13.77
N GLU A 141 -17.95 19.77 13.95
CA GLU A 141 -16.58 20.26 13.85
C GLU A 141 -15.68 19.70 14.97
N GLN A 142 -16.22 19.50 16.18
CA GLN A 142 -15.48 18.83 17.28
C GLN A 142 -15.19 17.35 16.97
N LYS A 143 -16.13 16.63 16.37
CA LYS A 143 -15.91 15.26 15.90
C LYS A 143 -14.82 15.22 14.83
N PHE A 144 -14.88 16.13 13.85
CA PHE A 144 -13.86 16.26 12.82
C PHE A 144 -12.47 16.54 13.42
N ALA A 145 -12.38 17.52 14.33
CA ALA A 145 -11.14 17.85 15.03
C ALA A 145 -10.60 16.66 15.84
N THR A 146 -11.48 15.86 16.46
CA THR A 146 -11.12 14.64 17.16
C THR A 146 -10.52 13.59 16.23
N MET A 147 -11.15 13.36 15.08
CA MET A 147 -10.62 12.44 14.05
C MET A 147 -9.24 12.89 13.55
N TYR A 148 -9.11 14.17 13.21
CA TYR A 148 -7.83 14.74 12.75
C TYR A 148 -6.73 14.63 13.81
N ASN A 149 -7.01 15.03 15.06
CA ASN A 149 -6.06 14.89 16.17
C ASN A 149 -5.67 13.44 16.42
N THR A 150 -6.62 12.51 16.30
CA THR A 150 -6.35 11.07 16.43
C THR A 150 -5.36 10.64 15.37
N PHE A 151 -5.61 10.97 14.10
CA PHE A 151 -4.72 10.64 12.99
C PHE A 151 -3.30 11.20 13.18
N ARG A 152 -3.20 12.46 13.62
CA ARG A 152 -1.91 13.15 13.79
C ARG A 152 -1.10 12.69 15.01
N LYS A 153 -1.76 12.16 16.03
CA LYS A 153 -1.16 11.89 17.37
C LYS A 153 -1.20 10.43 17.78
N MET A 154 -1.88 9.57 17.04
CA MET A 154 -1.92 8.14 17.37
C MET A 154 -0.52 7.53 17.31
N THR A 155 -0.19 6.69 18.30
CA THR A 155 1.10 6.00 18.39
C THR A 155 0.95 4.49 18.53
N LYS A 156 -0.28 4.01 18.72
CA LYS A 156 -0.56 2.60 18.96
C LYS A 156 -1.93 2.22 18.42
N VAL A 157 -1.98 1.10 17.72
CA VAL A 157 -3.22 0.42 17.33
C VAL A 157 -3.45 -0.76 18.27
N GLU A 158 -4.69 -0.92 18.72
CA GLU A 158 -5.15 -2.05 19.52
C GLU A 158 -5.76 -3.10 18.59
N HIS A 159 -5.24 -4.32 18.66
CA HIS A 159 -5.71 -5.46 17.86
C HIS A 159 -6.70 -6.29 18.67
N THR A 160 -7.94 -6.40 18.19
CA THR A 160 -9.01 -7.03 18.94
C THR A 160 -9.88 -7.95 18.07
N SER A 161 -10.50 -8.95 18.70
CA SER A 161 -11.49 -9.82 18.05
C SER A 161 -12.90 -9.21 18.00
N GLN A 162 -13.17 -8.21 18.84
CA GLN A 162 -14.43 -7.50 18.95
C GLN A 162 -14.24 -6.00 18.77
N LYS A 163 -15.24 -5.33 18.16
CA LYS A 163 -15.22 -3.87 18.00
C LYS A 163 -15.26 -3.19 19.37
N LEU A 164 -14.35 -2.24 19.60
CA LEU A 164 -14.34 -1.41 20.81
C LEU A 164 -15.41 -0.31 20.74
N PRO A 165 -15.81 0.29 21.89
CA PRO A 165 -16.84 1.33 21.95
C PRO A 165 -16.52 2.54 21.05
N GLU A 166 -17.46 2.93 20.19
CA GLU A 166 -17.28 3.98 19.16
C GLU A 166 -17.16 5.40 19.75
N ASP A 167 -17.66 5.61 20.95
CA ASP A 167 -17.52 6.86 21.69
C ASP A 167 -16.07 7.12 22.16
N LYS A 168 -15.24 6.08 22.20
CA LYS A 168 -13.85 6.13 22.67
C LYS A 168 -12.82 5.71 21.63
N TYR A 169 -13.23 4.94 20.64
CA TYR A 169 -12.33 4.33 19.67
C TYR A 169 -12.83 4.50 18.23
N PHE A 170 -11.88 4.72 17.33
CA PHE A 170 -12.08 4.51 15.91
C PHE A 170 -11.57 3.11 15.56
N CYS A 171 -12.39 2.26 14.97
CA CYS A 171 -12.04 0.88 14.65
C CYS A 171 -12.28 0.57 13.19
N VAL A 172 -11.38 -0.21 12.59
CA VAL A 172 -11.51 -0.73 11.23
C VAL A 172 -11.52 -2.26 11.23
N SER A 173 -12.26 -2.81 10.28
CA SER A 173 -12.25 -4.24 9.93
C SER A 173 -12.36 -4.34 8.42
N LEU A 174 -11.24 -4.28 7.73
CA LEU A 174 -11.18 -4.23 6.27
C LEU A 174 -10.39 -5.40 5.72
N LYS A 175 -10.87 -5.98 4.62
CA LYS A 175 -10.11 -6.89 3.79
C LYS A 175 -9.55 -6.10 2.61
N VAL A 176 -8.22 -6.03 2.50
CA VAL A 176 -7.55 -5.38 1.38
C VAL A 176 -7.22 -6.38 0.28
N LYS A 177 -7.07 -5.90 -0.95
CA LYS A 177 -6.60 -6.74 -2.07
C LYS A 177 -5.17 -7.20 -1.76
N GLN A 178 -4.98 -8.51 -1.68
CA GLN A 178 -3.64 -9.09 -1.53
C GLN A 178 -2.89 -8.97 -2.84
N ARG A 179 -1.85 -8.15 -2.85
CA ARG A 179 -0.99 -7.95 -4.01
C ARG A 179 0.28 -8.76 -3.81
N TYR A 180 0.48 -9.76 -4.64
CA TYR A 180 1.65 -10.63 -4.65
C TYR A 180 2.15 -10.83 -6.07
N ILE A 181 3.35 -11.36 -6.20
CA ILE A 181 3.92 -11.73 -7.49
C ILE A 181 4.35 -13.19 -7.48
N ASN A 182 4.27 -13.80 -8.65
CA ASN A 182 4.85 -15.10 -8.96
C ASN A 182 5.54 -14.98 -10.33
N PRO A 183 6.72 -14.31 -10.37
CA PRO A 183 7.35 -13.93 -11.61
C PRO A 183 7.81 -15.13 -12.41
N LEU A 184 7.99 -14.94 -13.71
CA LEU A 184 8.65 -15.92 -14.56
C LEU A 184 10.13 -15.98 -14.26
N VAL A 185 10.70 -17.20 -14.34
CA VAL A 185 12.13 -17.44 -14.26
C VAL A 185 12.56 -18.25 -15.46
N LYS A 186 13.69 -17.87 -16.06
CA LYS A 186 14.29 -18.61 -17.16
C LYS A 186 14.74 -19.99 -16.67
N VAL A 187 14.34 -21.04 -17.38
CA VAL A 187 14.77 -22.42 -17.12
C VAL A 187 15.50 -22.98 -18.34
N GLY A 188 16.61 -23.67 -18.11
CA GLY A 188 17.42 -24.26 -19.19
C GLY A 188 18.23 -23.25 -20.01
N THR A 189 18.83 -23.73 -21.10
CA THR A 189 19.72 -22.95 -21.98
C THR A 189 18.96 -22.19 -23.06
N ASN A 190 17.74 -22.57 -23.35
CA ASN A 190 16.92 -21.90 -24.36
C ASN A 190 16.27 -20.64 -23.76
N SER A 191 16.37 -19.50 -24.44
CA SER A 191 15.86 -18.20 -23.97
C SER A 191 14.35 -18.11 -23.83
N GLN A 192 13.60 -19.10 -24.35
CA GLN A 192 12.14 -19.10 -24.36
C GLN A 192 11.51 -20.04 -23.31
N GLN A 193 12.29 -20.87 -22.63
CA GLN A 193 11.75 -21.73 -21.58
C GLN A 193 11.69 -20.96 -20.25
N ALA A 194 10.48 -20.64 -19.84
CA ALA A 194 10.18 -20.00 -18.57
C ALA A 194 9.23 -20.84 -17.75
N LYS A 195 9.32 -20.72 -16.42
CA LYS A 195 8.37 -21.26 -15.45
C LYS A 195 8.06 -20.22 -14.40
N ARG A 196 6.91 -20.36 -13.76
CA ARG A 196 6.60 -19.56 -12.57
C ARG A 196 7.58 -19.90 -11.44
N LEU A 197 7.98 -18.88 -10.69
CA LEU A 197 8.93 -19.04 -9.59
C LEU A 197 8.45 -20.11 -8.58
N SER A 198 7.17 -20.15 -8.26
CA SER A 198 6.58 -21.15 -7.35
C SER A 198 6.68 -22.61 -7.86
N GLU A 199 6.89 -22.83 -9.16
CA GLU A 199 7.06 -24.16 -9.72
C GLU A 199 8.49 -24.69 -9.62
N VAL A 200 9.46 -23.78 -9.43
CA VAL A 200 10.89 -24.10 -9.43
C VAL A 200 11.59 -23.78 -8.12
N SER A 201 10.87 -23.18 -7.16
CA SER A 201 11.36 -22.83 -5.84
C SER A 201 10.32 -23.17 -4.77
N ASP A 202 10.63 -24.17 -3.94
CA ASP A 202 9.81 -24.51 -2.77
C ASP A 202 9.77 -23.37 -1.76
N PHE A 203 10.87 -22.61 -1.64
CA PHE A 203 10.93 -21.40 -0.81
C PHE A 203 9.91 -20.37 -1.24
N ALA A 204 9.88 -20.00 -2.52
CA ALA A 204 8.97 -19.02 -3.04
C ALA A 204 7.52 -19.49 -2.99
N ASN A 205 7.26 -20.78 -3.27
CA ASN A 205 5.94 -21.36 -3.17
C ASN A 205 5.38 -21.27 -1.74
N LYS A 206 6.20 -21.64 -0.75
CA LYS A 206 5.82 -21.49 0.67
C LYS A 206 5.59 -20.02 1.05
N LEU A 207 6.48 -19.12 0.65
CA LEU A 207 6.40 -17.69 0.94
C LEU A 207 5.11 -17.07 0.39
N ILE A 208 4.76 -17.36 -0.86
CA ILE A 208 3.54 -16.87 -1.51
C ILE A 208 2.31 -17.43 -0.79
N LYS A 209 2.33 -18.70 -0.44
CA LYS A 209 1.23 -19.33 0.31
C LYS A 209 1.04 -18.68 1.67
N ASP A 210 2.09 -18.56 2.46
CA ASP A 210 2.07 -17.93 3.79
C ASP A 210 1.54 -16.49 3.70
N PHE A 211 1.93 -15.75 2.64
CA PHE A 211 1.45 -14.38 2.38
C PHE A 211 -0.05 -14.33 2.07
N LEU A 212 -0.55 -15.26 1.26
CA LEU A 212 -1.96 -15.31 0.87
C LEU A 212 -2.86 -15.78 2.01
N GLU A 213 -2.36 -16.64 2.90
CA GLU A 213 -3.07 -17.15 4.06
C GLU A 213 -3.02 -16.20 5.27
N TYR A 214 -2.18 -15.13 5.20
CA TYR A 214 -2.08 -14.19 6.30
C TYR A 214 -3.37 -13.39 6.48
N GLU A 215 -3.85 -13.37 7.71
CA GLU A 215 -4.95 -12.51 8.16
C GLU A 215 -4.55 -11.83 9.47
N ASP A 216 -4.69 -10.51 9.52
CA ASP A 216 -4.54 -9.77 10.76
C ASP A 216 -5.78 -9.96 11.67
N THR A 217 -5.69 -9.53 12.92
CA THR A 217 -6.84 -9.54 13.84
C THR A 217 -8.04 -8.83 13.23
N LYS A 218 -9.24 -9.28 13.60
CA LYS A 218 -10.49 -8.81 12.99
C LYS A 218 -10.67 -7.30 13.01
N PHE A 219 -10.26 -6.65 14.11
CA PHE A 219 -10.32 -5.18 14.26
C PHE A 219 -8.97 -4.60 14.63
N GLY A 220 -8.59 -3.52 13.94
CA GLY A 220 -7.59 -2.56 14.39
C GLY A 220 -8.31 -1.32 14.93
N CYS A 221 -8.04 -0.95 16.18
CA CYS A 221 -8.71 0.16 16.83
C CYS A 221 -7.69 1.17 17.37
N VAL A 222 -8.03 2.46 17.31
CA VAL A 222 -7.24 3.53 17.92
C VAL A 222 -8.13 4.34 18.86
N ARG A 223 -7.57 4.71 20.01
CA ARG A 223 -8.29 5.58 20.95
C ARG A 223 -8.43 6.98 20.38
N LEU A 224 -9.66 7.51 20.43
CA LEU A 224 -9.94 8.87 19.99
C LEU A 224 -9.23 9.91 20.87
N ILE A 225 -8.65 10.92 20.24
CA ILE A 225 -7.91 12.03 20.90
C ILE A 225 -8.66 13.34 20.65
N PRO A 226 -9.51 13.79 21.58
CA PRO A 226 -10.21 15.07 21.44
C PRO A 226 -9.25 16.25 21.33
N PRO A 227 -9.65 17.37 20.72
CA PRO A 227 -8.89 18.61 20.78
C PRO A 227 -8.73 19.04 22.26
N THR A 228 -7.53 19.51 22.59
CA THR A 228 -7.30 20.06 23.93
C THR A 228 -8.13 21.32 24.06
N GLN A 229 -9.12 21.32 24.97
CA GLN A 229 -9.81 22.54 25.30
C GLN A 229 -8.81 23.49 25.97
N THR A 230 -8.46 24.57 25.27
CA THR A 230 -7.74 25.67 25.90
C THR A 230 -8.74 26.36 26.82
N ASN A 231 -8.77 25.96 28.09
CA ASN A 231 -9.45 26.74 29.12
C ASN A 231 -8.72 28.08 29.18
N LEU A 232 -9.40 29.12 28.70
CA LEU A 232 -9.08 30.53 28.98
C LEU A 232 -9.70 30.91 30.31
#